data_6be69c73c763763e7726620ad0a5942a
#
_entry.id   6be69c73c763763e7726620ad0a5942a
#
_cell.length_a   1.000
_cell.length_b   1.000
_cell.length_c   1.000
_cell.angle_alpha   90.00
_cell.angle_beta   90.00
_cell.angle_gamma   90.00
#
_symmetry.space_group_name_H-M   'P 1'
#
loop_
_entity.id
_entity.type
_entity.pdbx_description
1 polymer ?
#
loop_
_entity_poly.entity_id
_entity_poly.type
_entity_poly.pdbx_seq_one_letter_code
_entity_poly.pdbx_strand_id
1 'polypeptide(L)'
;MTFISPEIGYWIFSAVAALWIMLPAYLPNSAAAVFGGGTPIDLGRTFSDGRRVFGDGKTYRGFFGGVISGVLVGLIQILAASAFGLDMLPRHTILSVILLATGALLGDLVKSFFKRRLGKERGEPWIIADQYDLVIGSLLLVLLVYPEWLVENITLPILVWIIVLTPLLHRVVNIIGYYIGVKEVPW
;
A
#
# COMPACT_ATOMS: atom_id res chain seq x y z
N MET A 1 -0.32 13.54 36.74
CA MET A 1 -1.50 12.62 36.68
C MET A 1 -1.57 12.06 35.28
N THR A 2 -1.09 10.85 35.04
CA THR A 2 -1.23 10.16 33.74
C THR A 2 -2.62 9.52 33.71
N PHE A 3 -3.56 10.14 33.02
CA PHE A 3 -4.95 9.65 32.87
C PHE A 3 -5.06 8.41 31.95
N ILE A 4 -3.99 7.96 31.37
CA ILE A 4 -3.95 6.83 30.43
C ILE A 4 -3.11 5.72 31.07
N SER A 5 -3.66 4.49 31.14
CA SER A 5 -2.88 3.34 31.58
C SER A 5 -1.72 3.06 30.60
N PRO A 6 -0.59 2.50 31.06
CA PRO A 6 0.54 2.17 30.18
C PRO A 6 0.13 1.28 29.00
N GLU A 7 -0.79 0.36 29.20
CA GLU A 7 -1.33 -0.52 28.15
C GLU A 7 -2.09 0.25 27.08
N ILE A 8 -2.98 1.16 27.47
CA ILE A 8 -3.71 2.01 26.52
C ILE A 8 -2.74 2.90 25.73
N GLY A 9 -1.74 3.46 26.42
CA GLY A 9 -0.68 4.24 25.77
C GLY A 9 0.07 3.44 24.70
N TYR A 10 0.40 2.19 24.98
CA TYR A 10 1.05 1.29 24.05
C TYR A 10 0.20 0.98 22.82
N TRP A 11 -1.10 0.73 22.99
CA TRP A 11 -2.03 0.49 21.88
C TRP A 11 -2.21 1.74 20.99
N ILE A 12 -2.34 2.93 21.60
CA ILE A 12 -2.42 4.19 20.84
C ILE A 12 -1.13 4.41 20.04
N PHE A 13 0.02 4.21 20.65
CA PHE A 13 1.31 4.34 19.98
C PHE A 13 1.44 3.34 18.82
N SER A 14 0.97 2.11 18.99
CA SER A 14 0.98 1.09 17.94
C SER A 14 0.15 1.48 16.72
N ALA A 15 -0.94 2.24 16.89
CA ALA A 15 -1.71 2.79 15.77
C ALA A 15 -0.88 3.81 14.96
N VAL A 16 -0.17 4.70 15.64
CA VAL A 16 0.74 5.67 14.98
C VAL A 16 1.88 4.95 14.28
N ALA A 17 2.47 3.93 14.93
CA ALA A 17 3.52 3.11 14.35
C ALA A 17 3.04 2.34 13.11
N ALA A 18 1.81 1.82 13.11
CA ALA A 18 1.20 1.15 11.97
C ALA A 18 1.04 2.09 10.76
N LEU A 19 0.54 3.32 11.00
CA LEU A 19 0.47 4.34 9.96
C LEU A 19 1.84 4.70 9.42
N TRP A 20 2.81 4.91 10.32
CA TRP A 20 4.18 5.23 9.96
C TRP A 20 4.82 4.15 9.09
N ILE A 21 4.77 2.88 9.51
CA ILE A 21 5.34 1.75 8.77
C ILE A 21 4.71 1.61 7.38
N MET A 22 3.39 1.74 7.29
CA MET A 22 2.68 1.46 6.04
C MET A 22 2.60 2.66 5.08
N LEU A 23 3.02 3.84 5.47
CA LEU A 23 2.93 5.04 4.62
C LEU A 23 3.61 4.87 3.24
N PRO A 24 4.82 4.25 3.13
CA PRO A 24 5.43 3.95 1.83
C PRO A 24 4.62 2.98 0.96
N ALA A 25 3.76 2.15 1.57
CA ALA A 25 2.88 1.21 0.86
C ALA A 25 1.51 1.81 0.53
N TYR A 26 0.98 2.73 1.34
CA TYR A 26 -0.33 3.36 1.10
C TYR A 26 -0.34 4.34 -0.07
N LEU A 27 0.76 5.06 -0.29
CA LEU A 27 0.85 6.09 -1.32
C LEU A 27 0.96 5.57 -2.76
N PRO A 28 1.67 4.47 -3.06
CA PRO A 28 1.87 3.99 -4.42
C PRO A 28 0.61 3.82 -5.24
N ASN A 29 -0.47 3.25 -4.69
CA ASN A 29 -1.71 3.01 -5.42
C ASN A 29 -2.40 4.30 -5.85
N SER A 30 -2.41 5.31 -4.98
CA SER A 30 -2.97 6.63 -5.30
C SER A 30 -2.12 7.38 -6.32
N ALA A 31 -0.81 7.36 -6.14
CA ALA A 31 0.14 7.94 -7.07
C ALA A 31 0.08 7.25 -8.45
N ALA A 32 -0.07 5.92 -8.49
CA ALA A 32 -0.24 5.17 -9.73
C ALA A 32 -1.50 5.58 -10.50
N ALA A 33 -2.56 6.00 -9.83
CA ALA A 33 -3.76 6.55 -10.48
C ALA A 33 -3.48 7.92 -11.11
N VAL A 34 -2.73 8.79 -10.40
CA VAL A 34 -2.35 10.14 -10.88
C VAL A 34 -1.38 10.04 -12.07
N PHE A 35 -0.34 9.21 -11.95
CA PHE A 35 0.68 9.03 -12.99
C PHE A 35 0.23 8.06 -14.10
N GLY A 36 -0.94 7.44 -13.99
CA GLY A 36 -1.45 6.44 -14.91
C GLY A 36 -1.53 6.90 -16.37
N GLY A 37 -2.04 6.01 -17.22
CA GLY A 37 -2.06 6.21 -18.66
C GLY A 37 -0.80 5.68 -19.38
N GLY A 38 -0.79 5.75 -20.69
CA GLY A 38 0.27 5.17 -21.51
C GLY A 38 0.14 3.66 -21.70
N THR A 39 1.27 2.97 -21.85
CA THR A 39 1.32 1.55 -22.23
C THR A 39 0.90 0.63 -21.08
N PRO A 40 -0.12 -0.23 -21.28
CA PRO A 40 -0.50 -1.25 -20.30
C PRO A 40 0.64 -2.26 -20.04
N ILE A 41 0.76 -2.74 -18.81
CA ILE A 41 1.80 -3.72 -18.42
C ILE A 41 1.62 -5.05 -19.17
N ASP A 42 0.38 -5.45 -19.42
CA ASP A 42 0.07 -6.66 -20.19
C ASP A 42 0.16 -6.48 -21.70
N LEU A 43 0.51 -5.28 -22.20
CA LEU A 43 0.64 -4.96 -23.64
C LEU A 43 -0.61 -5.36 -24.46
N GLY A 44 -1.79 -5.32 -23.87
CA GLY A 44 -3.03 -5.75 -24.53
C GLY A 44 -3.25 -7.27 -24.55
N ARG A 45 -2.35 -8.06 -23.97
CA ARG A 45 -2.41 -9.53 -24.01
C ARG A 45 -3.58 -10.08 -23.21
N THR A 46 -4.15 -11.15 -23.73
CA THR A 46 -5.16 -11.96 -23.05
C THR A 46 -4.56 -13.24 -22.49
N PHE A 47 -5.15 -13.76 -21.43
CA PHE A 47 -4.79 -15.06 -20.85
C PHE A 47 -5.53 -16.18 -21.58
N SER A 48 -5.31 -17.44 -21.20
CA SER A 48 -5.92 -18.64 -21.82
C SER A 48 -7.45 -18.65 -21.84
N ASP A 49 -8.09 -17.87 -20.98
CA ASP A 49 -9.55 -17.69 -20.92
C ASP A 49 -10.08 -16.57 -21.82
N GLY A 50 -9.25 -15.98 -22.67
CA GLY A 50 -9.61 -14.87 -23.57
C GLY A 50 -9.74 -13.50 -22.91
N ARG A 51 -9.54 -13.39 -21.58
CA ARG A 51 -9.63 -12.13 -20.84
C ARG A 51 -8.25 -11.49 -20.69
N ARG A 52 -8.22 -10.14 -20.61
CA ARG A 52 -6.97 -9.39 -20.37
C ARG A 52 -6.22 -9.90 -19.14
N VAL A 53 -4.89 -9.87 -19.17
CA VAL A 53 -4.07 -10.32 -18.02
C VAL A 53 -4.30 -9.42 -16.82
N PHE A 54 -4.10 -8.10 -16.97
CA PHE A 54 -4.30 -7.10 -15.91
C PHE A 54 -5.36 -6.05 -16.27
N GLY A 55 -5.46 -5.71 -17.58
CA GLY A 55 -6.33 -4.67 -18.11
C GLY A 55 -5.66 -3.30 -18.24
N ASP A 56 -6.33 -2.38 -18.96
CA ASP A 56 -5.76 -1.10 -19.37
C ASP A 56 -5.42 -0.13 -18.24
N GLY A 57 -5.99 -0.35 -17.06
CA GLY A 57 -5.69 0.50 -15.90
C GLY A 57 -4.34 0.25 -15.24
N LYS A 58 -3.64 -0.84 -15.60
CA LYS A 58 -2.32 -1.19 -15.06
C LYS A 58 -1.24 -0.87 -16.08
N THR A 59 -0.60 0.28 -15.92
CA THR A 59 0.37 0.82 -16.88
C THR A 59 1.78 0.88 -16.29
N TYR A 60 2.80 0.78 -17.15
CA TYR A 60 4.19 0.93 -16.72
C TYR A 60 4.43 2.27 -16.04
N ARG A 61 3.89 3.36 -16.61
CA ARG A 61 4.04 4.71 -16.08
C ARG A 61 3.41 4.83 -14.69
N GLY A 62 2.20 4.27 -14.50
CA GLY A 62 1.55 4.24 -13.20
C GLY A 62 2.32 3.41 -12.17
N PHE A 63 2.82 2.23 -12.56
CA PHE A 63 3.59 1.36 -11.68
C PHE A 63 4.88 2.05 -11.19
N PHE A 64 5.72 2.52 -12.10
CA PHE A 64 6.98 3.16 -11.70
C PHE A 64 6.76 4.49 -10.98
N GLY A 65 5.79 5.31 -11.43
CA GLY A 65 5.43 6.55 -10.74
C GLY A 65 4.94 6.31 -9.31
N GLY A 66 4.14 5.24 -9.12
CA GLY A 66 3.68 4.83 -7.81
C GLY A 66 4.83 4.36 -6.91
N VAL A 67 5.70 3.45 -7.39
CA VAL A 67 6.86 2.98 -6.62
C VAL A 67 7.75 4.14 -6.21
N ILE A 68 8.10 5.02 -7.16
CA ILE A 68 8.96 6.19 -6.88
C ILE A 68 8.32 7.08 -5.82
N SER A 69 7.00 7.32 -5.89
CA SER A 69 6.30 8.14 -4.89
C SER A 69 6.35 7.51 -3.49
N GLY A 70 6.15 6.19 -3.36
CA GLY A 70 6.27 5.50 -2.09
C GLY A 70 7.70 5.52 -1.54
N VAL A 71 8.69 5.32 -2.42
CA VAL A 71 10.12 5.39 -2.04
C VAL A 71 10.48 6.80 -1.56
N LEU A 72 10.06 7.85 -2.27
CA LEU A 72 10.33 9.23 -1.85
C LEU A 72 9.76 9.53 -0.47
N VAL A 73 8.55 9.09 -0.18
CA VAL A 73 7.95 9.27 1.15
C VAL A 73 8.72 8.51 2.22
N GLY A 74 9.11 7.26 1.96
CA GLY A 74 9.91 6.50 2.90
C GLY A 74 11.30 7.12 3.15
N LEU A 75 11.93 7.69 2.12
CA LEU A 75 13.19 8.44 2.29
C LEU A 75 12.99 9.69 3.14
N ILE A 76 11.89 10.43 2.94
CA ILE A 76 11.53 11.57 3.79
C ILE A 76 11.32 11.11 5.24
N GLN A 77 10.69 9.96 5.48
CA GLN A 77 10.53 9.41 6.83
C GLN A 77 11.87 9.05 7.47
N ILE A 78 12.80 8.43 6.73
CA ILE A 78 14.15 8.13 7.23
C ILE A 78 14.88 9.42 7.64
N LEU A 79 14.84 10.45 6.79
CA LEU A 79 15.46 11.73 7.08
C LEU A 79 14.79 12.45 8.27
N ALA A 80 13.46 12.44 8.32
CA ALA A 80 12.71 13.05 9.42
C ALA A 80 12.99 12.33 10.75
N ALA A 81 13.03 11.00 10.76
CA ALA A 81 13.36 10.23 11.96
C ALA A 81 14.74 10.59 12.51
N SER A 82 15.73 10.73 11.61
CA SER A 82 17.08 11.14 12.00
C SER A 82 17.15 12.60 12.47
N ALA A 83 16.46 13.51 11.76
CA ALA A 83 16.53 14.95 12.06
C ALA A 83 15.80 15.33 13.36
N PHE A 84 14.70 14.65 13.69
CA PHE A 84 13.82 14.97 14.81
C PHE A 84 13.93 13.98 15.98
N GLY A 85 14.86 12.99 15.91
CA GLY A 85 15.05 12.00 16.97
C GLY A 85 13.83 11.14 17.23
N LEU A 86 13.14 10.67 16.17
CA LEU A 86 11.94 9.86 16.29
C LEU A 86 12.27 8.39 16.57
N ASP A 87 13.19 8.12 17.48
CA ASP A 87 13.71 6.78 17.80
C ASP A 87 12.67 5.82 18.37
N MET A 88 11.56 6.33 18.85
CA MET A 88 10.43 5.51 19.32
C MET A 88 9.64 4.87 18.17
N LEU A 89 9.67 5.46 16.98
CA LEU A 89 8.95 4.92 15.81
C LEU A 89 9.77 3.79 15.16
N PRO A 90 9.10 2.82 14.53
CA PRO A 90 9.76 1.78 13.76
C PRO A 90 10.71 2.35 12.72
N ARG A 91 11.90 1.76 12.58
CA ARG A 91 12.96 2.28 11.71
C ARG A 91 12.82 1.74 10.30
N HIS A 92 12.66 2.65 9.35
CA HIS A 92 12.80 2.31 7.95
C HIS A 92 14.26 2.20 7.52
N THR A 93 14.53 1.27 6.62
CA THR A 93 15.75 1.21 5.82
C THR A 93 15.39 1.50 4.35
N ILE A 94 16.38 1.84 3.52
CA ILE A 94 16.15 2.02 2.09
C ILE A 94 15.52 0.76 1.48
N LEU A 95 16.01 -0.42 1.90
CA LEU A 95 15.49 -1.69 1.41
C LEU A 95 14.04 -1.91 1.83
N SER A 96 13.68 -1.71 3.11
CA SER A 96 12.30 -1.89 3.56
C SER A 96 11.33 -0.96 2.84
N VAL A 97 11.72 0.28 2.59
CA VAL A 97 10.91 1.26 1.85
C VAL A 97 10.67 0.83 0.40
N ILE A 98 11.73 0.38 -0.30
CA ILE A 98 11.60 -0.14 -1.68
C ILE A 98 10.67 -1.35 -1.71
N LEU A 99 10.84 -2.28 -0.77
CA LEU A 99 10.01 -3.49 -0.71
C LEU A 99 8.55 -3.19 -0.40
N LEU A 100 8.28 -2.29 0.55
CA LEU A 100 6.92 -1.86 0.89
C LEU A 100 6.22 -1.20 -0.30
N ALA A 101 6.88 -0.24 -0.97
CA ALA A 101 6.32 0.48 -2.10
C ALA A 101 6.09 -0.44 -3.32
N THR A 102 7.08 -1.28 -3.63
CA THR A 102 6.98 -2.22 -4.77
C THR A 102 5.95 -3.31 -4.49
N GLY A 103 5.96 -3.88 -3.28
CA GLY A 103 5.02 -4.92 -2.87
C GLY A 103 3.56 -4.46 -2.93
N ALA A 104 3.28 -3.19 -2.57
CA ALA A 104 1.93 -2.63 -2.68
C ALA A 104 1.40 -2.69 -4.12
N LEU A 105 2.19 -2.30 -5.10
CA LEU A 105 1.79 -2.33 -6.51
C LEU A 105 1.82 -3.74 -7.12
N LEU A 106 2.70 -4.61 -6.67
CA LEU A 106 2.65 -6.02 -7.05
C LEU A 106 1.38 -6.70 -6.53
N GLY A 107 0.97 -6.43 -5.29
CA GLY A 107 -0.30 -6.89 -4.74
C GLY A 107 -1.50 -6.43 -5.57
N ASP A 108 -1.52 -5.17 -5.97
CA ASP A 108 -2.55 -4.60 -6.84
C ASP A 108 -2.55 -5.24 -8.26
N LEU A 109 -1.39 -5.58 -8.81
CA LEU A 109 -1.30 -6.34 -10.08
C LEU A 109 -1.86 -7.75 -9.92
N VAL A 110 -1.44 -8.47 -8.88
CA VAL A 110 -1.95 -9.83 -8.58
C VAL A 110 -3.46 -9.83 -8.40
N LYS A 111 -4.00 -8.90 -7.60
CA LYS A 111 -5.45 -8.72 -7.47
C LYS A 111 -6.11 -8.44 -8.83
N SER A 112 -5.52 -7.57 -9.64
CA SER A 112 -6.07 -7.23 -10.96
C SER A 112 -6.13 -8.45 -11.88
N PHE A 113 -5.10 -9.32 -11.84
CA PHE A 113 -5.11 -10.59 -12.54
C PHE A 113 -6.31 -11.45 -12.12
N PHE A 114 -6.50 -11.68 -10.83
CA PHE A 114 -7.61 -12.49 -10.33
C PHE A 114 -8.98 -11.85 -10.63
N LYS A 115 -9.11 -10.52 -10.56
CA LYS A 115 -10.35 -9.82 -10.96
C LYS A 115 -10.74 -10.16 -12.40
N ARG A 116 -9.78 -10.17 -13.32
CA ARG A 116 -10.04 -10.55 -14.73
C ARG A 116 -10.46 -12.01 -14.84
N ARG A 117 -9.84 -12.94 -14.09
CA ARG A 117 -10.25 -14.38 -14.07
C ARG A 117 -11.68 -14.56 -13.56
N LEU A 118 -12.11 -13.74 -12.60
CA LEU A 118 -13.48 -13.75 -12.08
C LEU A 118 -14.49 -13.00 -12.97
N GLY A 119 -14.09 -12.50 -14.13
CA GLY A 119 -14.96 -11.77 -15.04
C GLY A 119 -15.31 -10.35 -14.62
N LYS A 120 -14.64 -9.82 -13.62
CA LYS A 120 -14.88 -8.46 -13.15
C LYS A 120 -14.24 -7.43 -14.07
N GLU A 121 -15.01 -6.40 -14.42
CA GLU A 121 -14.55 -5.30 -15.25
C GLU A 121 -13.78 -4.23 -14.45
N ARG A 122 -13.18 -3.28 -15.19
CA ARG A 122 -12.50 -2.13 -14.56
C ARG A 122 -13.51 -1.31 -13.76
N GLY A 123 -13.15 -0.96 -12.52
CA GLY A 123 -14.02 -0.21 -11.61
C GLY A 123 -14.98 -1.06 -10.80
N GLU A 124 -15.23 -2.33 -11.15
CA GLU A 124 -16.08 -3.19 -10.33
C GLU A 124 -15.45 -3.46 -8.95
N PRO A 125 -16.23 -3.35 -7.86
CA PRO A 125 -15.72 -3.58 -6.52
C PRO A 125 -15.46 -5.07 -6.24
N TRP A 126 -14.36 -5.33 -5.54
CA TRP A 126 -14.08 -6.60 -4.86
C TRP A 126 -13.65 -6.29 -3.44
N ILE A 127 -14.65 -5.98 -2.61
CA ILE A 127 -14.54 -5.22 -1.37
C ILE A 127 -13.32 -5.60 -0.52
N ILE A 128 -13.15 -6.87 -0.16
CA ILE A 128 -12.04 -7.31 0.71
C ILE A 128 -10.70 -7.25 -0.03
N ALA A 129 -10.64 -7.75 -1.26
CA ALA A 129 -9.41 -7.80 -2.02
C ALA A 129 -8.89 -6.40 -2.39
N ASP A 130 -9.79 -5.46 -2.73
CA ASP A 130 -9.42 -4.09 -3.05
C ASP A 130 -8.86 -3.32 -1.84
N GLN A 131 -9.18 -3.75 -0.62
CA GLN A 131 -8.71 -3.10 0.61
C GLN A 131 -7.35 -3.64 1.08
N TYR A 132 -7.08 -4.93 0.90
CA TYR A 132 -5.92 -5.58 1.50
C TYR A 132 -4.82 -5.99 0.51
N ASP A 133 -5.01 -5.83 -0.80
CA ASP A 133 -4.02 -6.17 -1.82
C ASP A 133 -2.65 -5.55 -1.58
N LEU A 134 -2.64 -4.25 -1.27
CA LEU A 134 -1.41 -3.50 -0.99
C LEU A 134 -0.71 -3.98 0.29
N VAL A 135 -1.47 -4.29 1.35
CA VAL A 135 -0.91 -4.79 2.62
C VAL A 135 -0.31 -6.18 2.41
N ILE A 136 -1.09 -7.09 1.81
CA ILE A 136 -0.64 -8.45 1.56
C ILE A 136 0.59 -8.45 0.66
N GLY A 137 0.56 -7.69 -0.45
CA GLY A 137 1.69 -7.59 -1.37
C GLY A 137 2.94 -7.00 -0.71
N SER A 138 2.80 -5.93 0.07
CA SER A 138 3.90 -5.28 0.77
C SER A 138 4.53 -6.18 1.82
N LEU A 139 3.71 -6.69 2.74
CA LEU A 139 4.21 -7.51 3.85
C LEU A 139 4.76 -8.85 3.37
N LEU A 140 4.14 -9.46 2.35
CA LEU A 140 4.64 -10.69 1.74
C LEU A 140 6.01 -10.46 1.08
N LEU A 141 6.18 -9.37 0.32
CA LEU A 141 7.47 -9.08 -0.31
C LEU A 141 8.56 -8.81 0.73
N VAL A 142 8.24 -8.07 1.79
CA VAL A 142 9.17 -7.86 2.93
C VAL A 142 9.49 -9.18 3.62
N LEU A 143 8.49 -10.02 3.89
CA LEU A 143 8.69 -11.33 4.51
C LEU A 143 9.64 -12.23 3.70
N LEU A 144 9.53 -12.20 2.37
CA LEU A 144 10.34 -13.04 1.49
C LEU A 144 11.79 -12.54 1.33
N VAL A 145 12.02 -11.23 1.43
CA VAL A 145 13.32 -10.61 1.09
C VAL A 145 14.04 -10.07 2.32
N TYR A 146 13.30 -9.60 3.32
CA TYR A 146 13.86 -8.95 4.51
C TYR A 146 13.06 -9.31 5.79
N PRO A 147 12.95 -10.62 6.12
CA PRO A 147 12.12 -11.09 7.23
C PRO A 147 12.55 -10.55 8.58
N GLU A 148 13.85 -10.31 8.80
CA GLU A 148 14.37 -9.78 10.06
C GLU A 148 13.77 -8.40 10.35
N TRP A 149 13.76 -7.52 9.35
CA TRP A 149 13.18 -6.19 9.52
C TRP A 149 11.68 -6.26 9.86
N LEU A 150 10.95 -7.19 9.23
CA LEU A 150 9.52 -7.37 9.49
C LEU A 150 9.26 -7.79 10.93
N VAL A 151 10.00 -8.78 11.44
CA VAL A 151 9.86 -9.28 12.82
C VAL A 151 10.23 -8.23 13.85
N GLU A 152 11.28 -7.44 13.59
CA GLU A 152 11.74 -6.38 14.49
C GLU A 152 10.77 -5.19 14.57
N ASN A 153 10.09 -4.86 13.49
CA ASN A 153 9.32 -3.61 13.39
C ASN A 153 7.80 -3.82 13.43
N ILE A 154 7.28 -5.02 13.12
CA ILE A 154 5.84 -5.29 13.11
C ILE A 154 5.45 -6.21 14.25
N THR A 155 5.14 -5.62 15.40
CA THR A 155 4.57 -6.33 16.56
C THR A 155 3.11 -6.69 16.32
N LEU A 156 2.57 -7.61 17.13
CA LEU A 156 1.16 -8.00 17.03
C LEU A 156 0.18 -6.81 17.13
N PRO A 157 0.31 -5.85 18.06
CA PRO A 157 -0.56 -4.66 18.08
C PRO A 157 -0.45 -3.80 16.83
N ILE A 158 0.77 -3.63 16.27
CA ILE A 158 0.97 -2.90 15.00
C ILE A 158 0.26 -3.62 13.87
N LEU A 159 0.39 -4.95 13.77
CA LEU A 159 -0.29 -5.75 12.75
C LEU A 159 -1.82 -5.63 12.86
N VAL A 160 -2.36 -5.68 14.07
CA VAL A 160 -3.81 -5.47 14.31
C VAL A 160 -4.25 -4.10 13.80
N TRP A 161 -3.48 -3.05 14.10
CA TRP A 161 -3.80 -1.71 13.60
C TRP A 161 -3.66 -1.58 12.09
N ILE A 162 -2.67 -2.22 11.46
CA ILE A 162 -2.57 -2.27 9.99
C ILE A 162 -3.86 -2.84 9.40
N ILE A 163 -4.36 -3.97 9.95
CA ILE A 163 -5.59 -4.62 9.47
C ILE A 163 -6.82 -3.72 9.67
N VAL A 164 -6.92 -3.03 10.80
CA VAL A 164 -8.09 -2.16 11.11
C VAL A 164 -8.04 -0.86 10.32
N LEU A 165 -6.88 -0.21 10.24
CA LEU A 165 -6.76 1.12 9.61
C LEU A 165 -6.77 1.06 8.09
N THR A 166 -6.27 -0.01 7.48
CA THR A 166 -6.18 -0.11 6.02
C THR A 166 -7.52 0.08 5.31
N PRO A 167 -8.61 -0.61 5.66
CA PRO A 167 -9.89 -0.41 4.98
C PRO A 167 -10.46 1.00 5.19
N LEU A 168 -10.24 1.59 6.36
CA LEU A 168 -10.68 2.96 6.65
C LEU A 168 -9.94 3.97 5.77
N LEU A 169 -8.61 3.88 5.73
CA LEU A 169 -7.76 4.75 4.91
C LEU A 169 -8.04 4.56 3.42
N HIS A 170 -8.15 3.31 2.97
CA HIS A 170 -8.46 3.00 1.58
C HIS A 170 -9.77 3.67 1.15
N ARG A 171 -10.81 3.58 1.97
CA ARG A 171 -12.10 4.22 1.70
C ARG A 171 -12.00 5.75 1.68
N VAL A 172 -11.34 6.34 2.68
CA VAL A 172 -11.15 7.81 2.76
C VAL A 172 -10.39 8.33 1.54
N VAL A 173 -9.26 7.70 1.19
CA VAL A 173 -8.43 8.10 0.05
C VAL A 173 -9.18 7.94 -1.27
N ASN A 174 -9.99 6.89 -1.43
CA ASN A 174 -10.80 6.70 -2.64
C ASN A 174 -11.89 7.77 -2.78
N ILE A 175 -12.58 8.09 -1.69
CA ILE A 175 -13.58 9.17 -1.66
C ILE A 175 -12.93 10.51 -2.02
N ILE A 176 -11.78 10.84 -1.42
CA ILE A 176 -11.03 12.06 -1.75
C ILE A 176 -10.63 12.04 -3.23
N GLY A 177 -10.05 10.94 -3.72
CA GLY A 177 -9.65 10.78 -5.12
C GLY A 177 -10.80 10.97 -6.11
N TYR A 178 -12.01 10.53 -5.75
CA TYR A 178 -13.22 10.75 -6.53
C TYR A 178 -13.60 12.23 -6.57
N TYR A 179 -13.66 12.90 -5.42
CA TYR A 179 -14.04 14.33 -5.36
C TYR A 179 -13.05 15.26 -6.08
N ILE A 180 -11.76 14.93 -6.10
CA ILE A 180 -10.75 15.71 -6.84
C ILE A 180 -10.59 15.27 -8.31
N GLY A 181 -11.44 14.35 -8.80
CA GLY A 181 -11.47 13.93 -10.21
C GLY A 181 -10.34 12.98 -10.65
N VAL A 182 -9.57 12.41 -9.71
CA VAL A 182 -8.50 11.43 -10.01
C VAL A 182 -9.05 10.01 -10.18
N LYS A 183 -10.18 9.70 -9.54
CA LYS A 183 -10.85 8.40 -9.64
C LYS A 183 -12.25 8.55 -10.25
N GLU A 184 -12.63 7.55 -11.03
CA GLU A 184 -13.95 7.50 -11.69
C GLU A 184 -15.05 7.06 -10.71
N VAL A 185 -14.68 6.37 -9.62
CA VAL A 185 -15.59 5.79 -8.62
C VAL A 185 -15.05 6.00 -7.20
N PRO A 186 -15.92 6.15 -6.17
CA PRO A 186 -15.50 6.46 -4.79
C PRO A 186 -15.09 5.22 -3.96
N TRP A 187 -14.99 4.04 -4.57
CA TRP A 187 -14.58 2.80 -3.89
C TRP A 187 -13.31 2.20 -4.47
#